data_44602b9bbc77996d4db89574df8a4600
#
_entry.id   44602b9bbc77996d4db89574df8a4600
#
_cell.length_a   1.000
_cell.length_b   1.000
_cell.length_c   1.000
_cell.angle_alpha   90.00
_cell.angle_beta   90.00
_cell.angle_gamma   90.00
#
_symmetry.space_group_name_H-M   'P 1'
#
loop_
_entity.id
_entity.type
_entity.pdbx_description
1 polymer ?
#
loop_
_entity_poly.entity_id
_entity_poly.type
_entity_poly.pdbx_seq_one_letter_code
_entity_poly.pdbx_strand_id
1 'polypeptide(L)'
;ALLVMLISGVIPMSMILYFSVHDSFAGNNFIWVGMNWFQQLLSSSDFYGAFFRSLGFSALIISIEIPLGIYIALRLPQKGFLSNLYIVLISLPLLIPSIVVGHIWKFLTLPKIGLISSSIDYLGVSYDMNNPIIVWITLALMDSWHWTSLVILLCFAGLKNIPEAYYQAALVDGASGWSVFKNVQLPKLKLVLLIAILLRFIDSFIIYTEAYVLTRGGPGVSTTFLSHELVQTATIQFDLGEGGAMSVIYSLVVLCVSWVFFSLIVRRNNGQ
;
A
#
# COMPACT_ATOMS: atom_id res chain seq x y z
N ALA A 1 24.92 14.98 -2.00
CA ALA A 1 23.65 14.43 -2.52
C ALA A 1 23.91 13.34 -3.58
N LEU A 2 24.65 13.64 -4.68
CA LEU A 2 24.86 12.75 -5.83
C LEU A 2 25.57 11.43 -5.45
N LEU A 3 26.59 11.48 -4.60
CA LEU A 3 27.30 10.29 -4.10
C LEU A 3 26.40 9.38 -3.25
N VAL A 4 25.54 9.95 -2.42
CA VAL A 4 24.58 9.19 -1.61
C VAL A 4 23.54 8.50 -2.52
N MET A 5 23.03 9.20 -3.53
CA MET A 5 22.09 8.60 -4.51
C MET A 5 22.73 7.46 -5.31
N LEU A 6 24.00 7.61 -5.71
CA LEU A 6 24.74 6.55 -6.40
C LEU A 6 24.91 5.31 -5.51
N ILE A 7 25.36 5.51 -4.27
CA ILE A 7 25.62 4.38 -3.35
C ILE A 7 24.30 3.70 -2.95
N SER A 8 23.27 4.46 -2.58
CA SER A 8 22.01 3.88 -2.06
C SER A 8 21.05 3.40 -3.14
N GLY A 9 21.13 3.91 -4.36
CA GLY A 9 20.23 3.56 -5.45
C GLY A 9 20.89 2.68 -6.52
N VAL A 10 21.97 3.17 -7.15
CA VAL A 10 22.57 2.52 -8.32
C VAL A 10 23.24 1.18 -7.95
N ILE A 11 23.97 1.12 -6.83
CA ILE A 11 24.67 -0.12 -6.44
C ILE A 11 23.67 -1.24 -6.14
N PRO A 12 22.65 -1.09 -5.27
CA PRO A 12 21.68 -2.17 -5.04
C PRO A 12 20.92 -2.59 -6.31
N MET A 13 20.54 -1.63 -7.16
CA MET A 13 19.85 -1.96 -8.42
C MET A 13 20.76 -2.73 -9.38
N SER A 14 22.04 -2.35 -9.49
CA SER A 14 22.99 -3.11 -10.34
C SER A 14 23.24 -4.52 -9.80
N MET A 15 23.24 -4.72 -8.48
CA MET A 15 23.35 -6.05 -7.87
C MET A 15 22.12 -6.92 -8.17
N ILE A 16 20.92 -6.36 -8.04
CA ILE A 16 19.67 -7.06 -8.38
C ILE A 16 19.69 -7.49 -9.86
N LEU A 17 20.09 -6.58 -10.77
CA LEU A 17 20.22 -6.89 -12.20
C LEU A 17 21.30 -7.95 -12.45
N TYR A 18 22.41 -7.89 -11.73
CA TYR A 18 23.46 -8.90 -11.83
C TYR A 18 22.95 -10.28 -11.40
N PHE A 19 22.33 -10.40 -10.25
CA PHE A 19 21.78 -11.66 -9.74
C PHE A 19 20.69 -12.21 -10.66
N SER A 20 19.83 -11.35 -11.21
CA SER A 20 18.70 -11.78 -12.05
C SER A 20 19.09 -12.59 -13.32
N VAL A 21 20.35 -12.51 -13.72
CA VAL A 21 20.89 -13.21 -14.91
C VAL A 21 21.97 -14.24 -14.56
N HIS A 22 22.21 -14.45 -13.25
CA HIS A 22 23.15 -15.47 -12.77
C HIS A 22 22.45 -16.44 -11.84
N ASP A 23 22.95 -17.66 -11.82
CA ASP A 23 22.62 -18.64 -10.80
C ASP A 23 23.69 -18.63 -9.70
N SER A 24 23.28 -18.73 -8.44
CA SER A 24 24.19 -18.77 -7.30
C SER A 24 24.34 -20.18 -6.78
N PHE A 25 25.45 -20.84 -7.11
CA PHE A 25 25.77 -22.15 -6.57
C PHE A 25 26.66 -22.03 -5.33
N ALA A 26 26.24 -22.62 -4.22
CA ALA A 26 26.97 -22.63 -2.93
C ALA A 26 27.37 -21.22 -2.42
N GLY A 27 26.63 -20.19 -2.78
CA GLY A 27 26.78 -18.81 -2.25
C GLY A 27 27.96 -18.00 -2.82
N ASN A 28 28.94 -18.62 -3.49
CA ASN A 28 30.15 -17.93 -3.96
C ASN A 28 30.42 -18.08 -5.46
N ASN A 29 29.78 -19.01 -6.14
CA ASN A 29 29.96 -19.22 -7.57
C ASN A 29 28.74 -18.73 -8.33
N PHE A 30 28.93 -17.69 -9.15
CA PHE A 30 27.87 -17.13 -9.99
C PHE A 30 28.06 -17.63 -11.43
N ILE A 31 27.07 -18.37 -11.91
CA ILE A 31 27.06 -18.94 -13.27
C ILE A 31 26.08 -18.12 -14.11
N TRP A 32 26.51 -17.62 -15.25
CA TRP A 32 25.64 -16.90 -16.17
C TRP A 32 24.58 -17.83 -16.76
N VAL A 33 23.30 -17.52 -16.51
CA VAL A 33 22.12 -18.25 -17.00
C VAL A 33 21.23 -17.41 -17.92
N GLY A 34 21.59 -16.15 -18.13
CA GLY A 34 20.83 -15.23 -18.99
C GLY A 34 19.42 -15.00 -18.49
N MET A 35 18.42 -15.23 -19.35
CA MET A 35 17.00 -14.96 -19.04
C MET A 35 16.23 -16.17 -18.49
N ASN A 36 16.91 -17.24 -18.09
CA ASN A 36 16.26 -18.48 -17.64
C ASN A 36 15.31 -18.25 -16.46
N TRP A 37 15.72 -17.46 -15.46
CA TRP A 37 14.89 -17.15 -14.31
C TRP A 37 13.61 -16.41 -14.69
N PHE A 38 13.70 -15.46 -15.63
CA PHE A 38 12.53 -14.76 -16.14
C PHE A 38 11.56 -15.70 -16.88
N GLN A 39 12.09 -16.64 -17.67
CA GLN A 39 11.25 -17.62 -18.37
C GLN A 39 10.55 -18.56 -17.39
N GLN A 40 11.25 -19.02 -16.35
CA GLN A 40 10.67 -19.86 -15.31
C GLN A 40 9.57 -19.13 -14.54
N LEU A 41 9.83 -17.92 -14.07
CA LEU A 41 8.86 -17.10 -13.36
C LEU A 41 7.62 -16.79 -14.20
N LEU A 42 7.82 -16.38 -15.46
CA LEU A 42 6.71 -16.07 -16.37
C LEU A 42 5.96 -17.32 -16.87
N SER A 43 6.45 -18.52 -16.56
CA SER A 43 5.76 -19.79 -16.80
C SER A 43 5.13 -20.37 -15.53
N SER A 44 5.40 -19.78 -14.35
CA SER A 44 4.95 -20.28 -13.06
C SER A 44 3.53 -19.81 -12.73
N SER A 45 2.63 -20.75 -12.44
CA SER A 45 1.29 -20.45 -11.93
C SER A 45 1.33 -19.79 -10.56
N ASP A 46 2.29 -20.15 -9.71
CA ASP A 46 2.43 -19.65 -8.35
C ASP A 46 2.83 -18.17 -8.35
N PHE A 47 3.76 -17.81 -9.23
CA PHE A 47 4.15 -16.42 -9.47
C PHE A 47 2.93 -15.56 -9.87
N TYR A 48 2.15 -15.99 -10.84
CA TYR A 48 0.95 -15.26 -11.24
C TYR A 48 -0.10 -15.22 -10.13
N GLY A 49 -0.25 -16.30 -9.38
CA GLY A 49 -1.10 -16.34 -8.21
C GLY A 49 -0.73 -15.27 -7.18
N ALA A 50 0.57 -15.19 -6.81
CA ALA A 50 1.10 -14.19 -5.88
C ALA A 50 0.96 -12.76 -6.43
N PHE A 51 1.26 -12.58 -7.72
CA PHE A 51 1.13 -11.29 -8.41
C PHE A 51 -0.31 -10.75 -8.38
N PHE A 52 -1.28 -11.58 -8.77
CA PHE A 52 -2.68 -11.16 -8.80
C PHE A 52 -3.27 -10.97 -7.40
N ARG A 53 -2.80 -11.72 -6.39
CA ARG A 53 -3.15 -11.45 -4.98
C ARG A 53 -2.64 -10.09 -4.53
N SER A 54 -1.40 -9.73 -4.84
CA SER A 54 -0.85 -8.41 -4.51
C SER A 54 -1.61 -7.28 -5.21
N LEU A 55 -1.89 -7.43 -6.50
CA LEU A 55 -2.65 -6.45 -7.27
C LEU A 55 -4.09 -6.31 -6.77
N GLY A 56 -4.76 -7.43 -6.49
CA GLY A 56 -6.11 -7.46 -5.93
C GLY A 56 -6.19 -6.83 -4.56
N PHE A 57 -5.21 -7.09 -3.69
CA PHE A 57 -5.11 -6.46 -2.38
C PHE A 57 -4.92 -4.95 -2.50
N SER A 58 -4.00 -4.49 -3.33
CA SER A 58 -3.79 -3.05 -3.55
C SER A 58 -5.04 -2.35 -4.09
N ALA A 59 -5.74 -2.97 -5.04
CA ALA A 59 -6.98 -2.44 -5.57
C ALA A 59 -8.08 -2.35 -4.49
N LEU A 60 -8.21 -3.39 -3.64
CA LEU A 60 -9.14 -3.42 -2.52
C LEU A 60 -8.84 -2.30 -1.53
N ILE A 61 -7.59 -2.17 -1.09
CA ILE A 61 -7.18 -1.17 -0.11
C ILE A 61 -7.41 0.25 -0.63
N ILE A 62 -6.99 0.55 -1.84
CA ILE A 62 -7.18 1.87 -2.45
C ILE A 62 -8.68 2.20 -2.55
N SER A 63 -9.51 1.22 -2.90
CA SER A 63 -10.96 1.41 -3.01
C SER A 63 -11.65 1.71 -1.67
N ILE A 64 -11.05 1.29 -0.56
CA ILE A 64 -11.54 1.57 0.80
C ILE A 64 -10.96 2.88 1.32
N GLU A 65 -9.64 3.02 1.29
CA GLU A 65 -8.94 4.10 1.97
C GLU A 65 -9.14 5.47 1.31
N ILE A 66 -9.17 5.54 -0.02
CA ILE A 66 -9.35 6.82 -0.71
C ILE A 66 -10.71 7.45 -0.41
N PRO A 67 -11.86 6.76 -0.56
CA PRO A 67 -13.15 7.32 -0.18
C PRO A 67 -13.25 7.63 1.31
N LEU A 68 -12.75 6.73 2.17
CA LEU A 68 -12.78 6.89 3.62
C LEU A 68 -11.93 8.09 4.06
N GLY A 69 -10.73 8.22 3.51
CA GLY A 69 -9.82 9.34 3.81
C GLY A 69 -10.38 10.69 3.37
N ILE A 70 -10.97 10.76 2.17
CA ILE A 70 -11.68 11.96 1.69
C ILE A 70 -12.85 12.30 2.62
N TYR A 71 -13.69 11.31 2.95
CA TYR A 71 -14.86 11.49 3.79
C TYR A 71 -14.49 12.05 5.17
N ILE A 72 -13.47 11.49 5.82
CA ILE A 72 -13.00 11.95 7.12
C ILE A 72 -12.38 13.35 7.00
N ALA A 73 -11.52 13.59 6.00
CA ALA A 73 -10.87 14.88 5.79
C ALA A 73 -11.88 16.04 5.62
N LEU A 74 -13.01 15.79 4.94
CA LEU A 74 -14.10 16.75 4.76
C LEU A 74 -14.83 17.09 6.05
N ARG A 75 -14.82 16.20 7.05
CA ARG A 75 -15.49 16.38 8.35
C ARG A 75 -14.59 17.02 9.41
N LEU A 76 -13.30 17.12 9.17
CA LEU A 76 -12.37 17.70 10.12
C LEU A 76 -12.53 19.23 10.19
N PRO A 77 -12.49 19.83 11.39
CA PRO A 77 -12.48 21.27 11.54
C PRO A 77 -11.22 21.86 10.92
N GLN A 78 -11.37 22.91 10.11
CA GLN A 78 -10.26 23.51 9.35
C GLN A 78 -9.37 24.42 10.23
N LYS A 79 -9.87 24.92 11.36
CA LYS A 79 -9.19 25.92 12.22
C LYS A 79 -9.40 25.58 13.71
N GLY A 80 -8.49 26.08 14.54
CA GLY A 80 -8.60 25.99 16.00
C GLY A 80 -7.90 24.80 16.64
N PHE A 81 -7.96 24.72 17.96
CA PHE A 81 -7.29 23.69 18.77
C PHE A 81 -7.76 22.28 18.41
N LEU A 82 -9.06 22.08 18.19
CA LEU A 82 -9.63 20.79 17.82
C LEU A 82 -9.07 20.26 16.47
N SER A 83 -8.81 21.16 15.51
CA SER A 83 -8.18 20.77 14.26
C SER A 83 -6.82 20.10 14.49
N ASN A 84 -5.99 20.73 15.31
CA ASN A 84 -4.67 20.21 15.62
C ASN A 84 -4.73 18.90 16.42
N LEU A 85 -5.65 18.82 17.37
CA LEU A 85 -5.85 17.61 18.18
C LEU A 85 -6.28 16.42 17.30
N TYR A 86 -7.26 16.60 16.42
CA TYR A 86 -7.69 15.54 15.51
C TYR A 86 -6.58 15.09 14.55
N ILE A 87 -5.79 16.03 14.01
CA ILE A 87 -4.66 15.69 13.15
C ILE A 87 -3.65 14.81 13.90
N VAL A 88 -3.30 15.18 15.14
CA VAL A 88 -2.37 14.38 15.96
C VAL A 88 -2.94 12.99 16.22
N LEU A 89 -4.21 12.90 16.67
CA LEU A 89 -4.83 11.60 16.97
C LEU A 89 -4.92 10.69 15.72
N ILE A 90 -5.29 11.26 14.57
CA ILE A 90 -5.40 10.53 13.31
C ILE A 90 -4.02 10.06 12.82
N SER A 91 -2.96 10.82 13.08
CA SER A 91 -1.61 10.44 12.66
C SER A 91 -0.97 9.35 13.53
N LEU A 92 -1.50 9.05 14.72
CA LEU A 92 -0.91 8.05 15.63
C LEU A 92 -0.73 6.66 15.00
N PRO A 93 -1.72 6.07 14.30
CA PRO A 93 -1.52 4.77 13.66
C PRO A 93 -0.34 4.77 12.68
N LEU A 94 -0.19 5.82 11.88
CA LEU A 94 0.87 5.96 10.88
C LEU A 94 2.28 5.97 11.48
N LEU A 95 2.43 6.34 12.74
CA LEU A 95 3.71 6.38 13.44
C LEU A 95 4.12 5.02 14.02
N ILE A 96 3.22 4.03 14.00
CA ILE A 96 3.48 2.69 14.54
C ILE A 96 4.26 1.89 13.48
N PRO A 97 5.41 1.27 13.82
CA PRO A 97 6.12 0.40 12.87
C PRO A 97 5.26 -0.77 12.39
N SER A 98 5.32 -1.13 11.11
CA SER A 98 4.52 -2.19 10.48
C SER A 98 4.58 -3.54 11.22
N ILE A 99 5.76 -3.90 11.76
CA ILE A 99 5.89 -5.14 12.55
C ILE A 99 5.05 -5.11 13.84
N VAL A 100 4.96 -3.95 14.48
CA VAL A 100 4.15 -3.76 15.71
C VAL A 100 2.67 -3.80 15.36
N VAL A 101 2.27 -3.18 14.24
CA VAL A 101 0.90 -3.25 13.72
C VAL A 101 0.48 -4.71 13.54
N GLY A 102 1.30 -5.51 12.86
CA GLY A 102 1.04 -6.94 12.66
C GLY A 102 0.84 -7.69 13.97
N HIS A 103 1.66 -7.42 15.00
CA HIS A 103 1.52 -8.05 16.32
C HIS A 103 0.27 -7.57 17.08
N ILE A 104 -0.04 -6.27 17.04
CA ILE A 104 -1.27 -5.75 17.66
C ILE A 104 -2.49 -6.48 17.09
N TRP A 105 -2.60 -6.53 15.76
CA TRP A 105 -3.74 -7.20 15.11
C TRP A 105 -3.75 -8.70 15.35
N LYS A 106 -2.57 -9.34 15.41
CA LYS A 106 -2.47 -10.75 15.78
C LYS A 106 -3.03 -11.00 17.19
N PHE A 107 -2.70 -10.16 18.16
CA PHE A 107 -3.26 -10.29 19.51
C PHE A 107 -4.77 -10.02 19.54
N LEU A 108 -5.24 -9.01 18.80
CA LEU A 108 -6.67 -8.69 18.71
C LEU A 108 -7.50 -9.82 18.10
N THR A 109 -6.88 -10.64 17.26
CA THR A 109 -7.54 -11.72 16.52
C THR A 109 -7.26 -13.13 17.07
N LEU A 110 -6.56 -13.25 18.20
CA LEU A 110 -6.32 -14.56 18.83
C LEU A 110 -7.64 -15.26 19.16
N PRO A 111 -7.81 -16.55 18.78
CA PRO A 111 -9.01 -17.30 19.08
C PRO A 111 -9.35 -17.28 20.57
N LYS A 112 -10.61 -17.06 20.91
CA LYS A 112 -11.18 -17.06 22.27
C LYS A 112 -10.73 -15.94 23.22
N ILE A 113 -9.58 -15.31 23.01
CA ILE A 113 -9.03 -14.31 23.93
C ILE A 113 -8.81 -12.95 23.28
N GLY A 114 -8.70 -12.88 21.95
CA GLY A 114 -8.57 -11.63 21.21
C GLY A 114 -9.85 -10.82 21.25
N LEU A 115 -9.72 -9.51 21.39
CA LEU A 115 -10.88 -8.61 21.49
C LEU A 115 -11.79 -8.72 20.27
N ILE A 116 -11.24 -8.76 19.05
CA ILE A 116 -12.00 -8.85 17.80
C ILE A 116 -12.69 -10.22 17.70
N SER A 117 -11.92 -11.31 17.85
CA SER A 117 -12.44 -12.66 17.73
C SER A 117 -13.56 -12.90 18.76
N SER A 118 -13.34 -12.58 20.04
CA SER A 118 -14.33 -12.76 21.10
C SER A 118 -15.59 -11.92 20.90
N SER A 119 -15.43 -10.67 20.41
CA SER A 119 -16.59 -9.80 20.15
C SER A 119 -17.45 -10.31 19.00
N ILE A 120 -16.82 -10.80 17.93
CA ILE A 120 -17.54 -11.36 16.77
C ILE A 120 -18.18 -12.70 17.12
N ASP A 121 -17.47 -13.55 17.87
CA ASP A 121 -18.03 -14.83 18.36
C ASP A 121 -19.23 -14.60 19.30
N TYR A 122 -19.20 -13.56 20.14
CA TYR A 122 -20.33 -13.17 20.98
C TYR A 122 -21.57 -12.76 20.17
N LEU A 123 -21.38 -12.19 18.99
CA LEU A 123 -22.47 -11.87 18.05
C LEU A 123 -23.00 -13.09 17.28
N GLY A 124 -22.49 -14.30 17.59
CA GLY A 124 -22.91 -15.55 16.94
C GLY A 124 -22.28 -15.80 15.57
N VAL A 125 -21.27 -15.03 15.20
CA VAL A 125 -20.51 -15.20 13.96
C VAL A 125 -19.17 -15.83 14.28
N SER A 126 -18.86 -16.98 13.69
CA SER A 126 -17.56 -17.64 13.90
C SER A 126 -16.43 -16.84 13.24
N TYR A 127 -15.49 -16.37 14.04
CA TYR A 127 -14.29 -15.70 13.57
C TYR A 127 -13.14 -16.71 13.46
N ASP A 128 -12.91 -17.20 12.25
CA ASP A 128 -11.89 -18.21 11.98
C ASP A 128 -10.83 -17.70 10.99
N MET A 129 -9.61 -17.52 11.47
CA MET A 129 -8.45 -17.12 10.68
C MET A 129 -7.96 -18.22 9.70
N ASN A 130 -8.56 -19.43 9.72
CA ASN A 130 -8.34 -20.43 8.68
C ASN A 130 -9.25 -20.23 7.46
N ASN A 131 -10.20 -19.28 7.53
CA ASN A 131 -11.02 -18.91 6.39
C ASN A 131 -10.34 -17.80 5.57
N PRO A 132 -10.02 -18.02 4.29
CA PRO A 132 -9.34 -17.03 3.44
C PRO A 132 -10.08 -15.67 3.37
N ILE A 133 -11.41 -15.66 3.37
CA ILE A 133 -12.21 -14.44 3.30
C ILE A 133 -12.03 -13.62 4.58
N ILE A 134 -12.10 -14.26 5.75
CA ILE A 134 -11.94 -13.60 7.05
C ILE A 134 -10.54 -13.01 7.16
N VAL A 135 -9.52 -13.75 6.73
CA VAL A 135 -8.14 -13.27 6.73
C VAL A 135 -7.97 -12.05 5.82
N TRP A 136 -8.54 -12.06 4.60
CA TRP A 136 -8.47 -10.91 3.69
C TRP A 136 -9.17 -9.67 4.26
N ILE A 137 -10.36 -9.85 4.88
CA ILE A 137 -11.06 -8.77 5.57
C ILE A 137 -10.22 -8.22 6.72
N THR A 138 -9.62 -9.11 7.50
CA THR A 138 -8.78 -8.71 8.64
C THR A 138 -7.54 -7.93 8.19
N LEU A 139 -6.85 -8.41 7.14
CA LEU A 139 -5.72 -7.69 6.54
C LEU A 139 -6.15 -6.33 5.99
N ALA A 140 -7.30 -6.28 5.30
CA ALA A 140 -7.81 -5.02 4.77
C ALA A 140 -8.16 -4.01 5.87
N LEU A 141 -8.76 -4.47 6.97
CA LEU A 141 -9.05 -3.62 8.13
C LEU A 141 -7.76 -3.14 8.83
N MET A 142 -6.79 -4.04 8.98
CA MET A 142 -5.48 -3.72 9.56
C MET A 142 -4.76 -2.64 8.74
N ASP A 143 -4.63 -2.83 7.45
CA ASP A 143 -3.96 -1.91 6.55
C ASP A 143 -4.70 -0.57 6.49
N SER A 144 -6.03 -0.61 6.33
CA SER A 144 -6.85 0.60 6.32
C SER A 144 -6.77 1.38 7.64
N TRP A 145 -6.76 0.70 8.80
CA TRP A 145 -6.57 1.38 10.08
C TRP A 145 -5.20 2.06 10.16
N HIS A 146 -4.16 1.41 9.67
CA HIS A 146 -2.79 1.92 9.69
C HIS A 146 -2.61 3.10 8.73
N TRP A 147 -3.03 2.95 7.47
CA TRP A 147 -2.65 3.84 6.39
C TRP A 147 -3.70 4.86 5.93
N THR A 148 -4.99 4.71 6.29
CA THR A 148 -6.00 5.73 5.97
C THR A 148 -5.61 7.11 6.50
N SER A 149 -4.85 7.15 7.60
CA SER A 149 -4.29 8.37 8.19
C SER A 149 -3.51 9.20 7.18
N LEU A 150 -2.69 8.57 6.34
CA LEU A 150 -1.93 9.25 5.29
C LEU A 150 -2.86 9.94 4.28
N VAL A 151 -3.90 9.24 3.83
CA VAL A 151 -4.87 9.78 2.88
C VAL A 151 -5.63 10.96 3.50
N ILE A 152 -6.04 10.83 4.78
CA ILE A 152 -6.72 11.91 5.50
C ILE A 152 -5.84 13.16 5.57
N LEU A 153 -4.57 13.01 5.97
CA LEU A 153 -3.64 14.13 6.11
C LEU A 153 -3.37 14.82 4.78
N LEU A 154 -3.17 14.06 3.71
CA LEU A 154 -2.99 14.62 2.37
C LEU A 154 -4.24 15.36 1.88
N CYS A 155 -5.41 14.74 2.01
CA CYS A 155 -6.67 15.38 1.61
C CYS A 155 -6.97 16.62 2.45
N PHE A 156 -6.74 16.56 3.77
CA PHE A 156 -6.94 17.70 4.65
C PHE A 156 -6.03 18.88 4.32
N ALA A 157 -4.74 18.61 4.05
CA ALA A 157 -3.80 19.64 3.60
C ALA A 157 -4.23 20.23 2.24
N GLY A 158 -4.71 19.39 1.33
CA GLY A 158 -5.25 19.84 0.04
C GLY A 158 -6.50 20.73 0.19
N LEU A 159 -7.43 20.35 1.07
CA LEU A 159 -8.63 21.15 1.36
C LEU A 159 -8.28 22.50 1.97
N LYS A 160 -7.30 22.54 2.86
CA LYS A 160 -6.85 23.77 3.54
C LYS A 160 -6.24 24.80 2.58
N ASN A 161 -5.71 24.33 1.44
CA ASN A 161 -5.14 25.19 0.41
C ASN A 161 -6.17 25.77 -0.58
N ILE A 162 -7.45 25.41 -0.45
CA ILE A 162 -8.51 25.98 -1.28
C ILE A 162 -8.86 27.36 -0.74
N PRO A 163 -8.70 28.44 -1.55
CA PRO A 163 -9.03 29.79 -1.11
C PRO A 163 -10.50 29.93 -0.71
N GLU A 164 -10.75 30.66 0.37
CA GLU A 164 -12.09 30.87 0.96
C GLU A 164 -13.08 31.52 -0.02
N ALA A 165 -12.57 32.29 -1.00
CA ALA A 165 -13.39 32.90 -2.03
C ALA A 165 -14.21 31.89 -2.86
N TYR A 166 -13.73 30.68 -3.06
CA TYR A 166 -14.50 29.63 -3.75
C TYR A 166 -15.70 29.15 -2.92
N TYR A 167 -15.55 29.09 -1.60
CA TYR A 167 -16.64 28.72 -0.70
C TYR A 167 -17.66 29.84 -0.57
N GLN A 168 -17.21 31.11 -0.55
CA GLN A 168 -18.08 32.27 -0.53
C GLN A 168 -18.90 32.40 -1.81
N ALA A 169 -18.27 32.19 -2.99
CA ALA A 169 -18.98 32.19 -4.25
C ALA A 169 -20.06 31.09 -4.29
N ALA A 170 -19.70 29.85 -3.87
CA ALA A 170 -20.64 28.75 -3.81
C ALA A 170 -21.82 29.02 -2.85
N LEU A 171 -21.57 29.73 -1.75
CA LEU A 171 -22.62 30.15 -0.81
C LEU A 171 -23.59 31.16 -1.44
N VAL A 172 -23.07 32.15 -2.16
CA VAL A 172 -23.88 33.14 -2.91
C VAL A 172 -24.75 32.45 -3.99
N ASP A 173 -24.19 31.45 -4.66
CA ASP A 173 -24.89 30.65 -5.68
C ASP A 173 -25.90 29.65 -5.05
N GLY A 174 -26.02 29.58 -3.74
CA GLY A 174 -26.89 28.61 -3.05
C GLY A 174 -26.52 27.16 -3.28
N ALA A 175 -25.24 26.86 -3.55
CA ALA A 175 -24.76 25.52 -3.86
C ALA A 175 -24.92 24.57 -2.66
N SER A 176 -25.46 23.38 -2.89
CA SER A 176 -25.51 22.32 -1.89
C SER A 176 -24.12 21.79 -1.54
N GLY A 177 -23.95 21.17 -0.35
CA GLY A 177 -22.68 20.58 0.06
C GLY A 177 -22.11 19.58 -0.93
N TRP A 178 -22.98 18.77 -1.60
CA TRP A 178 -22.57 17.87 -2.66
C TRP A 178 -22.08 18.61 -3.92
N SER A 179 -22.72 19.72 -4.27
CA SER A 179 -22.30 20.58 -5.39
C SER A 179 -20.93 21.21 -5.09
N VAL A 180 -20.71 21.71 -3.87
CA VAL A 180 -19.41 22.23 -3.41
C VAL A 180 -18.34 21.14 -3.49
N PHE A 181 -18.63 19.93 -3.02
CA PHE A 181 -17.70 18.82 -3.11
C PHE A 181 -17.32 18.51 -4.57
N LYS A 182 -18.32 18.30 -5.42
CA LYS A 182 -18.11 17.86 -6.81
C LYS A 182 -17.44 18.92 -7.68
N ASN A 183 -17.82 20.21 -7.51
CA ASN A 183 -17.41 21.27 -8.43
C ASN A 183 -16.26 22.13 -7.90
N VAL A 184 -16.02 22.14 -6.58
CA VAL A 184 -14.96 22.96 -5.95
C VAL A 184 -13.87 22.06 -5.37
N GLN A 185 -14.23 21.21 -4.39
CA GLN A 185 -13.24 20.48 -3.60
C GLN A 185 -12.58 19.36 -4.41
N LEU A 186 -13.35 18.47 -5.03
CA LEU A 186 -12.82 17.32 -5.75
C LEU A 186 -11.90 17.71 -6.93
N PRO A 187 -12.22 18.72 -7.77
CA PRO A 187 -11.31 19.19 -8.80
C PRO A 187 -9.99 19.74 -8.26
N LYS A 188 -10.02 20.43 -7.11
CA LYS A 188 -8.82 20.96 -6.45
C LYS A 188 -8.00 19.88 -5.76
N LEU A 189 -8.65 18.85 -5.23
CA LEU A 189 -8.00 17.68 -4.61
C LEU A 189 -7.42 16.71 -5.63
N LYS A 190 -7.77 16.77 -6.90
CA LYS A 190 -7.41 15.76 -7.90
C LYS A 190 -5.91 15.44 -7.94
N LEU A 191 -5.03 16.44 -7.83
CA LEU A 191 -3.59 16.24 -7.79
C LEU A 191 -3.15 15.50 -6.52
N VAL A 192 -3.68 15.93 -5.39
CA VAL A 192 -3.40 15.31 -4.09
C VAL A 192 -3.86 13.85 -4.07
N LEU A 193 -5.04 13.58 -4.64
CA LEU A 193 -5.59 12.23 -4.76
C LEU A 193 -4.74 11.34 -5.67
N LEU A 194 -4.24 11.85 -6.79
CA LEU A 194 -3.32 11.11 -7.65
C LEU A 194 -2.04 10.72 -6.89
N ILE A 195 -1.49 11.65 -6.11
CA ILE A 195 -0.30 11.36 -5.27
C ILE A 195 -0.66 10.33 -4.18
N ALA A 196 -1.78 10.50 -3.50
CA ALA A 196 -2.23 9.57 -2.47
C ALA A 196 -2.43 8.16 -3.01
N ILE A 197 -3.10 8.02 -4.17
CA ILE A 197 -3.33 6.73 -4.83
C ILE A 197 -1.99 6.09 -5.23
N LEU A 198 -1.06 6.86 -5.80
CA LEU A 198 0.24 6.35 -6.19
C LEU A 198 1.03 5.84 -4.97
N LEU A 199 1.11 6.64 -3.90
CA LEU A 199 1.80 6.24 -2.68
C LEU A 199 1.18 4.99 -2.07
N ARG A 200 -0.15 4.93 -1.98
CA ARG A 200 -0.86 3.76 -1.45
C ARG A 200 -0.73 2.53 -2.34
N PHE A 201 -0.70 2.70 -3.66
CA PHE A 201 -0.44 1.59 -4.58
C PHE A 201 0.95 1.00 -4.33
N ILE A 202 1.99 1.84 -4.31
CA ILE A 202 3.35 1.38 -4.10
C ILE A 202 3.45 0.62 -2.77
N ASP A 203 2.95 1.21 -1.69
CA ASP A 203 3.05 0.64 -0.36
C ASP A 203 2.22 -0.65 -0.19
N SER A 204 0.94 -0.66 -0.58
CA SER A 204 0.08 -1.84 -0.47
C SER A 204 0.50 -2.99 -1.40
N PHE A 205 1.12 -2.68 -2.54
CA PHE A 205 1.68 -3.70 -3.44
C PHE A 205 2.92 -4.37 -2.83
N ILE A 206 3.67 -3.66 -1.98
CA ILE A 206 4.85 -4.15 -1.24
C ILE A 206 4.50 -4.79 0.12
N ILE A 207 3.24 -4.87 0.49
CA ILE A 207 2.85 -5.37 1.81
C ILE A 207 3.53 -6.71 2.12
N TYR A 208 4.32 -6.72 3.20
CA TYR A 208 5.02 -7.93 3.65
C TYR A 208 4.97 -8.08 5.17
N THR A 209 5.55 -7.14 5.90
CA THR A 209 5.87 -7.30 7.33
C THR A 209 4.64 -7.58 8.19
N GLU A 210 3.62 -6.73 8.12
CA GLU A 210 2.38 -6.86 8.88
C GLU A 210 1.57 -8.08 8.46
N ALA A 211 1.49 -8.34 7.15
CA ALA A 211 0.80 -9.50 6.61
C ALA A 211 1.50 -10.80 7.04
N TYR A 212 2.83 -10.85 6.97
CA TYR A 212 3.61 -12.01 7.39
C TYR A 212 3.47 -12.30 8.89
N VAL A 213 3.52 -11.26 9.74
CA VAL A 213 3.34 -11.42 11.19
C VAL A 213 1.97 -11.98 11.52
N LEU A 214 0.93 -11.52 10.81
CA LEU A 214 -0.45 -11.93 11.06
C LEU A 214 -0.72 -13.35 10.57
N THR A 215 -0.30 -13.70 9.35
CA THR A 215 -0.77 -14.88 8.62
C THR A 215 0.31 -15.85 8.17
N ARG A 216 1.56 -15.40 8.06
CA ARG A 216 2.69 -16.14 7.44
C ARG A 216 2.37 -16.70 6.05
N GLY A 217 1.54 -15.99 5.26
CA GLY A 217 1.12 -16.41 3.93
C GLY A 217 -0.17 -17.23 3.87
N GLY A 218 -0.66 -17.71 5.04
CA GLY A 218 -1.84 -18.58 5.15
C GLY A 218 -3.18 -17.87 5.24
N PRO A 219 -4.28 -18.64 5.31
CA PRO A 219 -4.38 -20.10 5.19
C PRO A 219 -4.06 -20.59 3.77
N GLY A 220 -3.37 -21.72 3.68
CA GLY A 220 -2.81 -22.20 2.41
C GLY A 220 -1.86 -21.15 1.83
N VAL A 221 -2.15 -20.65 0.63
CA VAL A 221 -1.40 -19.59 -0.05
C VAL A 221 -2.21 -18.29 -0.20
N SER A 222 -3.31 -18.14 0.55
CA SER A 222 -4.29 -17.07 0.33
C SER A 222 -3.73 -15.66 0.54
N THR A 223 -2.73 -15.50 1.39
CA THR A 223 -2.05 -14.23 1.68
C THR A 223 -0.56 -14.28 1.32
N THR A 224 -0.15 -15.24 0.50
CA THR A 224 1.17 -15.27 -0.09
C THR A 224 1.22 -14.26 -1.23
N PHE A 225 1.56 -13.02 -0.89
CA PHE A 225 1.74 -11.91 -1.83
C PHE A 225 3.07 -12.05 -2.58
N LEU A 226 3.26 -11.29 -3.65
CA LEU A 226 4.50 -11.32 -4.42
C LEU A 226 5.73 -10.93 -3.57
N SER A 227 5.59 -9.99 -2.66
CA SER A 227 6.61 -9.61 -1.67
C SER A 227 6.98 -10.76 -0.74
N HIS A 228 6.01 -11.60 -0.38
CA HIS A 228 6.24 -12.79 0.45
C HIS A 228 7.07 -13.83 -0.31
N GLU A 229 6.67 -14.17 -1.55
CA GLU A 229 7.42 -15.07 -2.43
C GLU A 229 8.87 -14.59 -2.60
N LEU A 230 9.04 -13.32 -2.94
CA LEU A 230 10.34 -12.71 -3.14
C LEU A 230 11.24 -12.83 -1.90
N VAL A 231 10.73 -12.49 -0.72
CA VAL A 231 11.51 -12.58 0.53
C VAL A 231 11.82 -14.05 0.84
N GLN A 232 10.86 -14.95 0.66
CA GLN A 232 11.08 -16.38 0.90
C GLN A 232 12.16 -16.95 -0.02
N THR A 233 12.08 -16.66 -1.32
CA THR A 233 13.06 -17.13 -2.31
C THR A 233 14.44 -16.55 -2.06
N ALA A 234 14.54 -15.23 -1.92
CA ALA A 234 15.84 -14.56 -1.82
C ALA A 234 16.52 -14.76 -0.46
N THR A 235 15.78 -14.82 0.67
CA THR A 235 16.38 -14.79 2.02
C THR A 235 16.27 -16.10 2.79
N ILE A 236 15.25 -16.92 2.53
CA ILE A 236 15.06 -18.20 3.22
C ILE A 236 15.63 -19.34 2.39
N GLN A 237 15.34 -19.38 1.10
CA GLN A 237 15.87 -20.38 0.17
C GLN A 237 17.27 -20.04 -0.32
N PHE A 238 17.70 -18.77 -0.16
CA PHE A 238 18.98 -18.25 -0.66
C PHE A 238 19.15 -18.38 -2.18
N ASP A 239 18.03 -18.43 -2.92
CA ASP A 239 18.06 -18.37 -4.38
C ASP A 239 18.10 -16.90 -4.82
N LEU A 240 19.33 -16.39 -4.94
CA LEU A 240 19.57 -15.00 -5.30
C LEU A 240 19.26 -14.73 -6.77
N GLY A 241 19.34 -15.74 -7.64
CA GLY A 241 19.06 -15.61 -9.06
C GLY A 241 17.57 -15.42 -9.32
N GLU A 242 16.74 -16.33 -8.84
CA GLU A 242 15.30 -16.24 -8.95
C GLU A 242 14.76 -15.01 -8.19
N GLY A 243 15.21 -14.77 -6.95
CA GLY A 243 14.85 -13.60 -6.17
C GLY A 243 15.25 -12.27 -6.84
N GLY A 244 16.39 -12.25 -7.53
CA GLY A 244 16.84 -11.11 -8.35
C GLY A 244 15.90 -10.87 -9.54
N ALA A 245 15.52 -11.92 -10.28
CA ALA A 245 14.59 -11.81 -11.39
C ALA A 245 13.19 -11.34 -10.91
N MET A 246 12.69 -11.89 -9.80
CA MET A 246 11.46 -11.41 -9.17
C MET A 246 11.55 -9.92 -8.80
N SER A 247 12.66 -9.48 -8.21
CA SER A 247 12.89 -8.10 -7.83
C SER A 247 12.89 -7.15 -9.03
N VAL A 248 13.45 -7.58 -10.17
CA VAL A 248 13.43 -6.81 -11.43
C VAL A 248 11.99 -6.65 -11.92
N ILE A 249 11.24 -7.77 -12.04
CA ILE A 249 9.84 -7.71 -12.49
C ILE A 249 9.02 -6.81 -11.57
N TYR A 250 9.20 -6.96 -10.27
CA TYR A 250 8.54 -6.16 -9.25
C TYR A 250 8.81 -4.66 -9.42
N SER A 251 10.10 -4.31 -9.57
CA SER A 251 10.53 -2.92 -9.79
C SER A 251 9.94 -2.35 -11.09
N LEU A 252 9.88 -3.15 -12.16
CA LEU A 252 9.29 -2.74 -13.44
C LEU A 252 7.79 -2.44 -13.32
N VAL A 253 7.04 -3.25 -12.57
CA VAL A 253 5.61 -3.00 -12.32
C VAL A 253 5.42 -1.67 -11.59
N VAL A 254 6.18 -1.44 -10.50
CA VAL A 254 6.11 -0.19 -9.75
C VAL A 254 6.50 1.00 -10.61
N LEU A 255 7.55 0.89 -11.42
CA LEU A 255 7.99 1.94 -12.34
C LEU A 255 6.95 2.24 -13.42
N CYS A 256 6.34 1.22 -14.03
CA CYS A 256 5.29 1.39 -15.03
C CYS A 256 4.08 2.14 -14.45
N VAL A 257 3.61 1.72 -13.28
CA VAL A 257 2.50 2.40 -12.60
C VAL A 257 2.88 3.84 -12.24
N SER A 258 4.06 4.03 -11.64
CA SER A 258 4.57 5.37 -11.28
C SER A 258 4.67 6.29 -12.51
N TRP A 259 5.13 5.76 -13.65
CA TRP A 259 5.24 6.51 -14.89
C TRP A 259 3.86 6.91 -15.46
N VAL A 260 2.87 6.02 -15.38
CA VAL A 260 1.49 6.34 -15.77
C VAL A 260 0.95 7.50 -14.92
N PHE A 261 1.08 7.41 -13.59
CA PHE A 261 0.63 8.48 -12.69
C PHE A 261 1.39 9.79 -12.92
N PHE A 262 2.71 9.73 -13.07
CA PHE A 262 3.52 10.91 -13.41
C PHE A 262 3.05 11.56 -14.71
N SER A 263 2.81 10.78 -15.75
CA SER A 263 2.32 11.28 -17.03
C SER A 263 0.96 11.98 -16.90
N LEU A 264 0.05 11.46 -16.07
CA LEU A 264 -1.24 12.08 -15.77
C LEU A 264 -1.09 13.41 -15.03
N ILE A 265 -0.11 13.50 -14.11
CA ILE A 265 0.20 14.71 -13.35
C ILE A 265 0.77 15.80 -14.28
N VAL A 266 1.76 15.45 -15.11
CA VAL A 266 2.45 16.40 -16.02
C VAL A 266 1.52 16.92 -17.10
N ARG A 267 0.75 16.06 -17.77
CA ARG A 267 -0.22 16.48 -18.80
C ARG A 267 -1.20 17.51 -18.28
N ARG A 268 -1.57 17.43 -17.02
CA ARG A 268 -2.48 18.38 -16.39
C ARG A 268 -1.84 19.75 -16.13
N ASN A 269 -0.56 19.77 -15.72
CA ASN A 269 0.15 21.03 -15.48
C ASN A 269 0.42 21.80 -16.79
N ASN A 270 0.56 21.08 -17.91
CA ASN A 270 0.78 21.69 -19.23
C ASN A 270 -0.51 22.11 -19.94
N GLY A 271 -1.68 21.73 -19.44
CA GLY A 271 -3.00 22.07 -19.97
C GLY A 271 -3.72 23.20 -19.19
N GLN A 272 -3.05 23.82 -18.23
CA GLN A 272 -3.45 25.05 -17.54
C GLN A 272 -2.55 26.20 -17.96
#